data_47a1275aed97100dafa0eb4dc0910c89
#
_entry.id   47a1275aed97100dafa0eb4dc0910c89
#
_cell.length_a   1.000
_cell.length_b   1.000
_cell.length_c   1.000
_cell.angle_alpha   90.00
_cell.angle_beta   90.00
_cell.angle_gamma   90.00
#
_symmetry.space_group_name_H-M   'P 1'
#
loop_
_entity.id
_entity.type
_entity.pdbx_description
1 polymer ?
#
loop_
_entity_poly.entity_id
_entity_poly.type
_entity_poly.pdbx_seq_one_letter_code
_entity_poly.pdbx_strand_id
1 'polypeptide(L)'
;DPEELRQYILEGRYDVKVTPELYLKMFISHGIQLGLVIAKMKWAFIRATDRFSFLTSDNHFFFHDPSPSSSSFWRGVGLLNENVEVTFPISKELALIATWKDSMTEMYIQGSHELARTINRCSVAAAHRAVYASEKSDALIRLVRKFANDRPTVAVG
;
A
#
# COMPACT_ATOMS: atom_id res chain seq x y z
N ASP A 1 14.67 27.52 -24.64
CA ASP A 1 15.89 26.71 -24.76
C ASP A 1 15.88 25.59 -23.71
N PRO A 2 16.12 24.31 -24.07
CA PRO A 2 16.12 23.20 -23.13
C PRO A 2 17.17 23.36 -22.00
N GLU A 3 18.30 24.00 -22.29
CA GLU A 3 19.36 24.20 -21.32
C GLU A 3 19.00 25.28 -20.29
N GLU A 4 18.33 26.31 -20.72
CA GLU A 4 17.79 27.37 -19.88
C GLU A 4 16.69 26.83 -18.92
N LEU A 5 15.84 25.94 -19.43
CA LEU A 5 14.83 25.25 -18.62
C LEU A 5 15.47 24.33 -17.58
N ARG A 6 16.55 23.63 -17.98
CA ARG A 6 17.30 22.75 -17.06
C ARG A 6 17.96 23.55 -15.94
N GLN A 7 18.59 24.68 -16.24
CA GLN A 7 19.14 25.57 -15.21
C GLN A 7 18.06 26.09 -14.28
N TYR A 8 16.92 26.52 -14.81
CA TYR A 8 15.79 27.02 -14.04
C TYR A 8 15.27 25.97 -13.05
N ILE A 9 15.23 24.69 -13.46
CA ILE A 9 14.86 23.56 -12.60
C ILE A 9 15.91 23.32 -11.52
N LEU A 10 17.21 23.30 -11.89
CA LEU A 10 18.30 23.04 -10.97
C LEU A 10 18.47 24.14 -9.91
N GLU A 11 18.14 25.37 -10.23
CA GLU A 11 18.18 26.53 -9.32
C GLU A 11 16.95 26.62 -8.41
N GLY A 12 15.96 25.70 -8.55
CA GLY A 12 14.75 25.70 -7.73
C GLY A 12 13.86 26.94 -7.90
N ARG A 13 13.98 27.66 -9.02
CA ARG A 13 13.25 28.91 -9.29
C ARG A 13 11.82 28.67 -9.81
N TYR A 14 11.21 27.53 -9.49
CA TYR A 14 9.85 27.22 -9.94
C TYR A 14 8.95 26.96 -8.74
N ASP A 15 7.72 27.40 -8.87
CA ASP A 15 6.64 27.10 -7.94
C ASP A 15 5.59 26.28 -8.69
N VAL A 16 5.42 25.01 -8.29
CA VAL A 16 4.43 24.11 -8.91
C VAL A 16 3.10 24.31 -8.19
N LYS A 17 2.22 25.10 -8.78
CA LYS A 17 0.85 25.25 -8.29
C LYS A 17 -0.05 24.21 -8.95
N VAL A 18 -0.49 23.24 -8.16
CA VAL A 18 -1.48 22.27 -8.60
C VAL A 18 -2.86 22.79 -8.22
N THR A 19 -3.69 23.12 -9.22
CA THR A 19 -5.08 23.52 -8.96
C THR A 19 -5.91 22.29 -8.55
N PRO A 20 -6.98 22.47 -7.75
CA PRO A 20 -7.88 21.38 -7.38
C PRO A 20 -8.43 20.61 -8.58
N GLU A 21 -8.73 21.31 -9.68
CA GLU A 21 -9.25 20.71 -10.92
C GLU A 21 -8.20 19.83 -11.59
N LEU A 22 -6.95 20.29 -11.66
CA LEU A 22 -5.84 19.53 -12.23
C LEU A 22 -5.58 18.27 -11.37
N TYR A 23 -5.57 18.44 -10.04
CA TYR A 23 -5.41 17.34 -9.11
C TYR A 23 -6.50 16.28 -9.28
N LEU A 24 -7.77 16.71 -9.36
CA LEU A 24 -8.90 15.80 -9.55
C LEU A 24 -8.83 15.07 -10.90
N LYS A 25 -8.49 15.79 -11.98
CA LYS A 25 -8.30 15.20 -13.31
C LYS A 25 -7.18 14.14 -13.32
N MET A 26 -6.05 14.44 -12.70
CA MET A 26 -4.94 13.50 -12.58
C MET A 26 -5.35 12.30 -11.74
N PHE A 27 -6.02 12.51 -10.62
CA PHE A 27 -6.48 11.45 -9.73
C PHE A 27 -7.42 10.47 -10.44
N ILE A 28 -8.43 10.96 -11.15
CA ILE A 28 -9.40 10.14 -11.90
C ILE A 28 -8.69 9.38 -13.02
N SER A 29 -7.86 10.07 -13.82
CA SER A 29 -7.16 9.47 -14.95
C SER A 29 -6.21 8.34 -14.50
N HIS A 30 -5.39 8.60 -13.49
CA HIS A 30 -4.46 7.59 -12.97
C HIS A 30 -5.20 6.49 -12.21
N GLY A 31 -6.27 6.81 -11.49
CA GLY A 31 -7.09 5.82 -10.78
C GLY A 31 -7.68 4.78 -11.72
N ILE A 32 -8.19 5.19 -12.88
CA ILE A 32 -8.70 4.26 -13.90
C ILE A 32 -7.57 3.37 -14.42
N GLN A 33 -6.42 3.95 -14.77
CA GLN A 33 -5.27 3.19 -15.27
C GLN A 33 -4.76 2.17 -14.25
N LEU A 34 -4.63 2.57 -12.99
CA LEU A 34 -4.22 1.68 -11.90
C LEU A 34 -5.24 0.57 -11.68
N GLY A 35 -6.54 0.90 -11.73
CA GLY A 35 -7.61 -0.08 -11.63
C GLY A 35 -7.54 -1.14 -12.72
N LEU A 36 -7.26 -0.75 -13.97
CA LEU A 36 -7.10 -1.68 -15.09
C LEU A 36 -5.86 -2.58 -14.93
N VAL A 37 -4.78 -2.07 -14.33
CA VAL A 37 -3.59 -2.87 -14.03
C VAL A 37 -3.92 -3.90 -12.95
N ILE A 38 -4.52 -3.48 -11.84
CA ILE A 38 -4.91 -4.37 -10.73
C ILE A 38 -5.92 -5.42 -11.20
N ALA A 39 -6.86 -5.06 -12.08
CA ALA A 39 -7.84 -6.00 -12.64
C ALA A 39 -7.21 -7.16 -13.45
N LYS A 40 -5.99 -6.97 -13.97
CA LYS A 40 -5.24 -8.02 -14.68
C LYS A 40 -4.45 -8.95 -13.76
N MET A 41 -4.28 -8.57 -12.50
CA MET A 41 -3.59 -9.41 -11.52
C MET A 41 -4.45 -10.62 -11.13
N LYS A 42 -3.85 -11.62 -10.55
CA LYS A 42 -4.55 -12.75 -9.94
C LYS A 42 -5.02 -12.35 -8.55
N TRP A 43 -6.27 -12.66 -8.24
CA TRP A 43 -6.95 -12.23 -7.02
C TRP A 43 -7.24 -13.42 -6.12
N ALA A 44 -6.95 -13.26 -4.83
CA ALA A 44 -7.37 -14.21 -3.82
C ALA A 44 -7.97 -13.49 -2.61
N PHE A 45 -8.99 -14.11 -2.03
CA PHE A 45 -9.59 -13.69 -0.77
C PHE A 45 -9.01 -14.52 0.36
N ILE A 46 -8.50 -13.84 1.38
CA ILE A 46 -7.94 -14.46 2.57
C ILE A 46 -8.96 -14.34 3.67
N ARG A 47 -9.39 -15.48 4.20
CA ARG A 47 -10.29 -15.55 5.34
C ARG A 47 -9.47 -15.61 6.63
N ALA A 48 -9.77 -14.71 7.57
CA ALA A 48 -9.22 -14.79 8.91
C ALA A 48 -9.68 -16.07 9.62
N THR A 49 -8.86 -16.56 10.54
CA THR A 49 -9.28 -17.63 11.47
C THR A 49 -9.91 -17.01 12.72
N ASP A 50 -10.63 -17.80 13.53
CA ASP A 50 -11.33 -17.33 14.72
C ASP A 50 -10.46 -16.64 15.78
N ARG A 51 -9.14 -16.73 15.64
CA ARG A 51 -8.18 -16.18 16.61
C ARG A 51 -7.64 -14.80 16.28
N PHE A 52 -7.91 -14.24 15.10
CA PHE A 52 -7.46 -12.91 14.72
C PHE A 52 -8.32 -12.29 13.64
N SER A 53 -8.38 -10.98 13.69
CA SER A 53 -9.09 -10.15 12.72
C SER A 53 -8.11 -9.28 11.95
N PHE A 54 -8.49 -8.93 10.73
CA PHE A 54 -7.77 -7.94 9.95
C PHE A 54 -8.06 -6.53 10.47
N LEU A 55 -7.03 -5.70 10.37
CA LEU A 55 -7.09 -4.27 10.62
C LEU A 55 -7.16 -3.54 9.29
N THR A 56 -7.79 -2.39 9.29
CA THR A 56 -7.68 -1.44 8.18
C THR A 56 -7.21 -0.08 8.71
N SER A 57 -6.94 0.85 7.81
CA SER A 57 -6.50 2.20 8.17
C SER A 57 -7.14 3.23 7.26
N ASP A 58 -6.86 4.50 7.45
CA ASP A 58 -7.22 5.58 6.55
C ASP A 58 -6.51 5.48 5.17
N ASN A 59 -5.49 4.65 5.06
CA ASN A 59 -4.95 4.17 3.80
C ASN A 59 -5.34 2.69 3.62
N HIS A 60 -6.45 2.44 2.93
CA HIS A 60 -7.14 1.15 2.91
C HIS A 60 -6.40 0.04 2.17
N PHE A 61 -5.46 0.37 1.30
CA PHE A 61 -4.68 -0.61 0.54
C PHE A 61 -3.20 -0.27 0.60
N PHE A 62 -2.37 -1.27 0.44
CA PHE A 62 -0.94 -1.09 0.42
C PHE A 62 -0.28 -2.05 -0.56
N PHE A 63 0.88 -1.63 -1.05
CA PHE A 63 1.76 -2.43 -1.88
C PHE A 63 2.83 -3.05 -1.00
N HIS A 64 3.06 -4.33 -1.18
CA HIS A 64 4.06 -5.09 -0.45
C HIS A 64 4.87 -5.93 -1.42
N ASP A 65 6.19 -5.97 -1.24
CA ASP A 65 7.07 -6.93 -1.88
C ASP A 65 7.56 -7.90 -0.80
N PRO A 66 7.11 -9.16 -0.81
CA PRO A 66 7.53 -10.13 0.20
C PRO A 66 9.02 -10.54 0.06
N SER A 67 9.64 -10.20 -1.06
CA SER A 67 11.06 -10.49 -1.35
C SER A 67 11.81 -9.23 -1.76
N PRO A 68 11.94 -8.24 -0.87
CA PRO A 68 12.55 -6.97 -1.23
C PRO A 68 14.01 -7.18 -1.64
N SER A 69 14.37 -6.85 -2.87
CA SER A 69 15.76 -6.70 -3.26
C SER A 69 16.34 -5.48 -2.55
N SER A 70 17.58 -5.56 -2.10
CA SER A 70 18.29 -4.50 -1.36
C SER A 70 18.32 -3.13 -2.07
N SER A 71 17.96 -3.08 -3.34
CA SER A 71 17.88 -1.85 -4.16
C SER A 71 16.53 -1.14 -4.12
N SER A 72 15.48 -1.72 -3.50
CA SER A 72 14.11 -1.20 -3.58
C SER A 72 13.79 -0.09 -2.58
N PHE A 73 14.67 0.20 -1.63
CA PHE A 73 14.45 1.23 -0.60
C PHE A 73 14.08 2.62 -1.18
N TRP A 74 14.63 2.99 -2.33
CA TRP A 74 14.41 4.30 -2.97
C TRP A 74 13.34 4.30 -4.06
N ARG A 75 12.86 3.13 -4.51
CA ARG A 75 12.00 3.06 -5.70
C ARG A 75 10.54 2.77 -5.41
N GLY A 76 10.15 2.54 -4.16
CA GLY A 76 8.80 2.06 -3.86
C GLY A 76 8.45 0.76 -4.62
N VAL A 77 7.46 0.05 -4.18
CA VAL A 77 7.00 -1.15 -4.90
C VAL A 77 6.06 -0.70 -6.00
N GLY A 78 6.53 -0.72 -7.27
CA GLY A 78 5.67 -0.40 -8.42
C GLY A 78 4.70 -1.53 -8.73
N LEU A 79 3.48 -1.20 -9.19
CA LEU A 79 2.45 -2.19 -9.56
C LEU A 79 2.85 -3.16 -10.67
N LEU A 80 3.84 -2.81 -11.49
CA LEU A 80 4.34 -3.67 -12.56
C LEU A 80 5.52 -4.56 -12.11
N ASN A 81 5.90 -4.49 -10.84
CA ASN A 81 6.87 -5.44 -10.28
C ASN A 81 6.20 -6.81 -10.15
N GLU A 82 6.81 -7.86 -10.69
CA GLU A 82 6.29 -9.24 -10.67
C GLU A 82 6.09 -9.81 -9.25
N ASN A 83 6.83 -9.31 -8.26
CA ASN A 83 6.72 -9.73 -6.87
C ASN A 83 5.73 -8.90 -6.05
N VAL A 84 5.13 -7.85 -6.62
CA VAL A 84 4.23 -6.99 -5.86
C VAL A 84 2.96 -7.74 -5.44
N GLU A 85 2.57 -7.51 -4.22
CA GLU A 85 1.28 -7.89 -3.67
C GLU A 85 0.51 -6.63 -3.29
N VAL A 86 -0.68 -6.47 -3.84
CA VAL A 86 -1.63 -5.41 -3.46
C VAL A 86 -2.58 -6.01 -2.45
N THR A 87 -2.58 -5.51 -1.24
CA THR A 87 -3.44 -6.03 -0.18
C THR A 87 -4.47 -5.00 0.22
N PHE A 88 -5.71 -5.45 0.37
CA PHE A 88 -6.86 -4.66 0.77
C PHE A 88 -7.67 -5.39 1.84
N PRO A 89 -7.57 -5.02 3.12
CA PRO A 89 -8.46 -5.54 4.17
C PRO A 89 -9.88 -5.04 3.94
N ILE A 90 -10.80 -5.96 3.62
CA ILE A 90 -12.20 -5.65 3.30
C ILE A 90 -13.04 -5.60 4.57
N SER A 91 -12.82 -6.55 5.48
CA SER A 91 -13.54 -6.66 6.76
C SER A 91 -12.60 -7.26 7.82
N LYS A 92 -13.09 -7.36 9.05
CA LYS A 92 -12.36 -8.05 10.13
C LYS A 92 -12.04 -9.52 9.79
N GLU A 93 -12.78 -10.13 8.89
CA GLU A 93 -12.70 -11.56 8.56
C GLU A 93 -12.14 -11.81 7.16
N LEU A 94 -12.03 -10.78 6.32
CA LEU A 94 -11.71 -10.94 4.91
C LEU A 94 -10.71 -9.87 4.44
N ALA A 95 -9.66 -10.32 3.78
CA ALA A 95 -8.75 -9.47 3.03
C ALA A 95 -8.62 -9.95 1.58
N LEU A 96 -8.41 -9.02 0.66
CA LEU A 96 -8.09 -9.29 -0.73
C LEU A 96 -6.58 -9.15 -0.93
N ILE A 97 -5.98 -10.07 -1.67
CA ILE A 97 -4.64 -9.92 -2.25
C ILE A 97 -4.74 -10.01 -3.76
N ALA A 98 -4.05 -9.10 -4.46
CA ALA A 98 -3.83 -9.19 -5.89
C ALA A 98 -2.32 -9.28 -6.18
N THR A 99 -1.92 -10.18 -7.08
CA THR A 99 -0.51 -10.46 -7.40
C THR A 99 -0.34 -10.91 -8.85
N TRP A 100 0.90 -10.79 -9.36
CA TRP A 100 1.27 -11.34 -10.68
C TRP A 100 1.71 -12.82 -10.62
N LYS A 101 1.90 -13.37 -9.43
CA LYS A 101 2.42 -14.73 -9.25
C LYS A 101 1.46 -15.79 -9.77
N ASP A 102 1.94 -16.61 -10.69
CA ASP A 102 1.17 -17.72 -11.27
C ASP A 102 0.84 -18.84 -10.28
N SER A 103 1.55 -18.91 -9.17
CA SER A 103 1.31 -19.90 -8.12
C SER A 103 0.00 -19.68 -7.36
N MET A 104 -0.64 -18.52 -7.51
CA MET A 104 -1.94 -18.25 -6.90
C MET A 104 -3.04 -18.90 -7.75
N THR A 105 -3.46 -20.08 -7.38
CA THR A 105 -4.49 -20.88 -8.10
C THR A 105 -5.84 -20.87 -7.38
N GLU A 106 -5.86 -20.56 -6.09
CA GLU A 106 -7.06 -20.57 -5.27
C GLU A 106 -7.62 -19.16 -5.09
N MET A 107 -8.91 -19.00 -5.35
CA MET A 107 -9.59 -17.72 -5.14
C MET A 107 -9.85 -17.44 -3.65
N TYR A 108 -9.99 -18.48 -2.83
CA TYR A 108 -10.20 -18.37 -1.37
C TYR A 108 -9.12 -19.14 -0.63
N ILE A 109 -8.40 -18.44 0.23
CA ILE A 109 -7.29 -18.99 1.01
C ILE A 109 -7.63 -18.84 2.49
N GLN A 110 -7.44 -19.92 3.25
CA GLN A 110 -7.49 -19.84 4.71
C GLN A 110 -6.22 -19.15 5.20
N GLY A 111 -6.38 -18.00 5.84
CA GLY A 111 -5.24 -17.23 6.36
C GLY A 111 -4.53 -17.93 7.51
N SER A 112 -3.20 -17.88 7.50
CA SER A 112 -2.39 -18.27 8.66
C SER A 112 -2.26 -17.10 9.64
N HIS A 113 -1.86 -17.42 10.88
CA HIS A 113 -1.53 -16.39 11.88
C HIS A 113 -0.44 -15.43 11.40
N GLU A 114 0.57 -15.97 10.73
CA GLU A 114 1.71 -15.21 10.22
C GLU A 114 1.26 -14.25 9.11
N LEU A 115 0.45 -14.73 8.16
CA LEU A 115 -0.08 -13.91 7.09
C LEU A 115 -0.97 -12.77 7.62
N ALA A 116 -1.88 -13.08 8.54
CA ALA A 116 -2.72 -12.04 9.15
C ALA A 116 -1.90 -11.01 9.93
N ARG A 117 -0.86 -11.44 10.64
CA ARG A 117 0.07 -10.54 11.34
C ARG A 117 0.83 -9.64 10.37
N THR A 118 1.27 -10.17 9.23
CA THR A 118 1.95 -9.41 8.19
C THR A 118 1.01 -8.36 7.58
N ILE A 119 -0.22 -8.74 7.20
CA ILE A 119 -1.24 -7.83 6.69
C ILE A 119 -1.51 -6.71 7.69
N ASN A 120 -1.74 -7.05 8.96
CA ASN A 120 -2.02 -6.07 10.01
C ASN A 120 -0.84 -5.12 10.25
N ARG A 121 0.39 -5.62 10.23
CA ARG A 121 1.60 -4.79 10.32
C ARG A 121 1.69 -3.80 9.17
N CYS A 122 1.47 -4.26 7.95
CA CYS A 122 1.48 -3.41 6.76
C CYS A 122 0.34 -2.37 6.79
N SER A 123 -0.86 -2.75 7.24
CA SER A 123 -1.98 -1.82 7.41
C SER A 123 -1.66 -0.70 8.41
N VAL A 124 -0.98 -1.04 9.52
CA VAL A 124 -0.53 -0.05 10.51
C VAL A 124 0.58 0.85 9.94
N ALA A 125 1.57 0.28 9.25
CA ALA A 125 2.66 1.03 8.65
C ALA A 125 2.18 1.97 7.53
N ALA A 126 1.15 1.57 6.77
CA ALA A 126 0.54 2.36 5.71
C ALA A 126 -0.40 3.48 6.23
N ALA A 127 -0.87 3.40 7.48
CA ALA A 127 -1.80 4.37 8.05
C ALA A 127 -1.22 5.79 8.11
N HIS A 128 -2.00 6.79 7.72
CA HIS A 128 -1.62 8.20 7.85
C HIS A 128 -1.99 8.80 9.20
N ARG A 129 -3.23 8.55 9.66
CA ARG A 129 -3.80 9.15 10.87
C ARG A 129 -4.43 8.13 11.80
N ALA A 130 -5.08 7.09 11.25
CA ALA A 130 -5.91 6.19 12.03
C ALA A 130 -5.82 4.74 11.55
N VAL A 131 -5.88 3.84 12.53
CA VAL A 131 -6.04 2.39 12.31
C VAL A 131 -7.38 1.99 12.91
N TYR A 132 -8.15 1.21 12.16
CA TYR A 132 -9.48 0.75 12.56
C TYR A 132 -9.44 -0.74 12.86
N ALA A 133 -10.07 -1.12 13.95
CA ALA A 133 -10.18 -2.50 14.41
C ALA A 133 -11.59 -2.79 14.90
N SER A 134 -12.02 -4.04 14.83
CA SER A 134 -13.31 -4.46 15.40
C SER A 134 -13.33 -4.38 16.92
N GLU A 135 -12.17 -4.58 17.57
CA GLU A 135 -12.05 -4.58 19.01
C GLU A 135 -10.72 -3.95 19.45
N LYS A 136 -10.75 -3.29 20.60
CA LYS A 136 -9.54 -2.73 21.22
C LYS A 136 -8.88 -3.80 22.08
N SER A 137 -7.58 -4.06 21.85
CA SER A 137 -6.78 -4.98 22.67
C SER A 137 -5.39 -4.42 22.93
N ASP A 138 -4.75 -4.88 24.01
CA ASP A 138 -3.37 -4.50 24.32
C ASP A 138 -2.38 -4.95 23.24
N ALA A 139 -2.65 -6.08 22.59
CA ALA A 139 -1.85 -6.55 21.48
C ALA A 139 -1.91 -5.59 20.29
N LEU A 140 -3.08 -5.07 19.98
CA LEU A 140 -3.28 -4.06 18.95
C LEU A 140 -2.57 -2.75 19.29
N ILE A 141 -2.70 -2.28 20.54
CA ILE A 141 -2.02 -1.07 20.98
C ILE A 141 -0.50 -1.20 20.84
N ARG A 142 0.06 -2.35 21.23
CA ARG A 142 1.50 -2.63 21.03
C ARG A 142 1.89 -2.67 19.57
N LEU A 143 1.07 -3.28 18.71
CA LEU A 143 1.31 -3.34 17.25
C LEU A 143 1.37 -1.92 16.66
N VAL A 144 0.37 -1.09 16.97
CA VAL A 144 0.30 0.30 16.48
C VAL A 144 1.49 1.11 16.98
N ARG A 145 1.82 1.04 18.26
CA ARG A 145 2.98 1.76 18.82
C ARG A 145 4.30 1.35 18.18
N LYS A 146 4.43 0.07 17.82
CA LYS A 146 5.66 -0.45 17.22
C LYS A 146 5.84 -0.05 15.76
N PHE A 147 4.77 -0.01 14.97
CA PHE A 147 4.86 0.12 13.52
C PHE A 147 4.26 1.41 12.94
N ALA A 148 3.53 2.21 13.72
CA ALA A 148 2.97 3.49 13.25
C ALA A 148 4.02 4.52 12.80
N ASN A 149 5.27 4.38 13.24
CA ASN A 149 6.37 5.28 12.92
C ASN A 149 7.34 4.70 11.85
N ASP A 150 7.07 3.51 11.34
CA ASP A 150 7.91 2.83 10.32
C ASP A 150 7.71 3.42 8.91
N ARG A 151 7.30 4.67 8.82
CA ARG A 151 7.15 5.34 7.53
C ARG A 151 8.51 5.76 7.02
N PRO A 152 8.80 5.53 5.72
CA PRO A 152 9.90 6.22 5.08
C PRO A 152 9.57 7.73 5.13
N THR A 153 10.26 8.47 5.96
CA THR A 153 10.20 9.93 5.97
C THR A 153 10.92 10.40 4.73
N VAL A 154 10.17 10.90 3.76
CA VAL A 154 10.77 11.68 2.67
C VAL A 154 11.09 13.04 3.27
N ALA A 155 12.33 13.23 3.66
CA ALA A 155 12.84 14.56 3.95
C ALA A 155 12.98 15.29 2.61
N VAL A 156 12.08 16.24 2.37
CA VAL A 156 12.27 17.24 1.30
C VAL A 156 13.14 18.31 1.93
N GLY A 157 14.43 18.30 1.56
CA GLY A 157 15.38 19.36 1.89
C GLY A 157 15.23 20.52 0.91
#